data_690d125072bb2595630919154548c775
#
_entry.id   690d125072bb2595630919154548c775
#
_cell.length_a   1.000
_cell.length_b   1.000
_cell.length_c   1.000
_cell.angle_alpha   90.00
_cell.angle_beta   90.00
_cell.angle_gamma   90.00
#
_symmetry.space_group_name_H-M   'P 1'
#
loop_
_entity.id
_entity.type
_entity.pdbx_description
1 polymer ?
#
loop_
_entity_poly.entity_id
_entity_poly.type
_entity_poly.pdbx_seq_one_letter_code
_entity_poly.pdbx_strand_id
1 'polypeptide(L)'
;ILGNDFVSAFLDAGTYTFDDGYFPTRGVSAGLSYSWTFTGFPHKFNNFHIVAADAKVVLPIGDIFAFIPSFDCRFLLGDNVPVPFFNAVGGSLPARYLDQQMPFVGVTHLSAMKNILTIYRADLRFKMAKNHYLTGIVNYLRDSDTFKTYANGPGFFGAAVEYSYDTIFGPLTANVHWSDLTGKVGFYISAGYNF
;
A
#
# COMPACT_ATOMS: atom_id res chain seq x y z
N ILE A 1 29.37 4.81 -13.82
CA ILE A 1 28.04 4.98 -13.25
C ILE A 1 27.76 6.48 -13.34
N LEU A 2 26.95 6.91 -14.28
CA LEU A 2 26.48 8.29 -14.37
C LEU A 2 25.46 8.47 -13.24
N GLY A 3 25.83 9.21 -12.20
CA GLY A 3 24.90 9.62 -11.15
C GLY A 3 23.81 10.48 -11.76
N ASN A 4 22.56 10.07 -11.63
CA ASN A 4 21.44 10.93 -11.94
C ASN A 4 21.09 11.70 -10.68
N ASP A 5 21.45 12.97 -10.65
CA ASP A 5 21.01 13.87 -9.60
C ASP A 5 19.53 14.20 -9.79
N PHE A 6 18.77 14.20 -8.71
CA PHE A 6 17.38 14.65 -8.71
C PHE A 6 17.13 15.57 -7.51
N VAL A 7 16.26 16.53 -7.74
CA VAL A 7 15.77 17.46 -6.73
C VAL A 7 14.26 17.41 -6.75
N SER A 8 13.65 17.28 -5.59
CA SER A 8 12.18 17.23 -5.44
C SER A 8 11.69 18.31 -4.50
N ALA A 9 10.61 18.95 -4.87
CA ALA A 9 9.75 19.72 -3.97
C ALA A 9 8.52 18.88 -3.66
N PHE A 10 8.14 18.77 -2.40
CA PHE A 10 7.01 17.95 -1.99
C PHE A 10 6.09 18.70 -1.02
N LEU A 11 4.84 18.29 -1.00
CA LEU A 11 3.80 18.75 -0.10
C LEU A 11 3.04 17.52 0.40
N ASP A 12 2.96 17.37 1.71
CA ASP A 12 2.22 16.30 2.36
C ASP A 12 1.19 16.87 3.32
N ALA A 13 0.01 16.27 3.33
CA ALA A 13 -1.07 16.59 4.25
C ALA A 13 -1.76 15.29 4.68
N GLY A 14 -2.11 15.17 5.95
CA GLY A 14 -2.79 13.98 6.43
C GLY A 14 -3.47 14.15 7.77
N THR A 15 -4.29 13.17 8.10
CA THR A 15 -4.96 13.05 9.39
C THR A 15 -4.87 11.60 9.89
N TYR A 16 -4.79 11.46 11.20
CA TYR A 16 -4.72 10.16 11.85
C TYR A 16 -5.46 10.22 13.20
N THR A 17 -6.50 9.41 13.34
CA THR A 17 -7.38 9.42 14.50
C THR A 17 -7.61 8.02 15.11
N PHE A 18 -6.81 7.03 14.74
CA PHE A 18 -6.94 5.67 15.30
C PHE A 18 -6.66 5.67 16.80
N ASP A 19 -7.43 4.88 17.54
CA ASP A 19 -7.30 4.66 18.97
C ASP A 19 -6.13 3.73 19.35
N ASP A 20 -5.64 2.94 18.40
CA ASP A 20 -4.48 2.05 18.54
C ASP A 20 -3.67 2.03 17.26
N GLY A 21 -2.34 1.91 17.36
CA GLY A 21 -1.44 1.95 16.20
C GLY A 21 -1.47 0.70 15.33
N TYR A 22 -1.74 -0.48 15.93
CA TYR A 22 -1.67 -1.77 15.23
C TYR A 22 -3.01 -2.46 15.09
N PHE A 23 -3.83 -2.41 16.13
CA PHE A 23 -5.15 -3.05 16.15
C PHE A 23 -6.26 -2.04 16.46
N PRO A 24 -6.35 -0.94 15.71
CA PRO A 24 -7.34 0.10 15.99
C PRO A 24 -8.75 -0.47 15.97
N THR A 25 -9.56 -0.06 16.92
CA THR A 25 -10.96 -0.47 16.99
C THR A 25 -11.88 0.52 16.29
N ARG A 26 -11.41 1.76 16.10
CA ARG A 26 -12.13 2.84 15.42
C ARG A 26 -11.17 3.93 14.95
N GLY A 27 -11.66 4.78 14.07
CA GLY A 27 -10.94 5.96 13.60
C GLY A 27 -10.75 5.98 12.09
N VAL A 28 -10.05 7.00 11.65
CA VAL A 28 -9.77 7.29 10.25
C VAL A 28 -8.31 7.69 10.09
N SER A 29 -7.69 7.25 9.02
CA SER A 29 -6.43 7.79 8.51
C SER A 29 -6.65 8.21 7.07
N ALA A 30 -6.12 9.36 6.68
CA ALA A 30 -6.09 9.79 5.29
C ALA A 30 -4.83 10.61 5.04
N GLY A 31 -4.21 10.39 3.90
CA GLY A 31 -3.02 11.08 3.43
C GLY A 31 -3.15 11.56 2.00
N LEU A 32 -2.51 12.67 1.70
CA LEU A 32 -2.34 13.20 0.35
C LEU A 32 -0.91 13.71 0.23
N SER A 33 -0.19 13.24 -0.76
CA SER A 33 1.15 13.71 -1.08
C SER A 33 1.26 14.14 -2.53
N TYR A 34 2.02 15.19 -2.75
CA TYR A 34 2.40 15.68 -4.06
C TYR A 34 3.89 15.94 -4.11
N SER A 35 4.55 15.45 -5.13
CA SER A 35 5.97 15.70 -5.37
C SER A 35 6.21 16.13 -6.81
N TRP A 36 7.01 17.17 -6.97
CA TRP A 36 7.52 17.63 -8.25
C TRP A 36 9.04 17.36 -8.28
N THR A 37 9.46 16.49 -9.17
CA THR A 37 10.84 15.99 -9.24
C THR A 37 11.50 16.40 -10.55
N PHE A 38 12.72 16.90 -10.44
CA PHE A 38 13.60 17.30 -11.53
C PHE A 38 14.78 16.34 -11.59
N THR A 39 15.15 15.88 -12.80
CA THR A 39 16.26 14.96 -13.02
C THR A 39 17.19 15.46 -14.12
N GLY A 40 18.43 14.97 -14.11
CA GLY A 40 19.38 15.16 -15.22
C GLY A 40 20.04 16.52 -15.29
N PHE A 41 20.05 17.27 -14.21
CA PHE A 41 20.79 18.54 -14.13
C PHE A 41 22.31 18.27 -14.25
N PRO A 42 23.08 19.04 -15.06
CA PRO A 42 22.63 20.16 -15.90
C PRO A 42 22.35 19.80 -17.37
N HIS A 43 22.49 18.55 -17.81
CA HIS A 43 22.60 18.20 -19.24
C HIS A 43 21.33 17.69 -19.93
N LYS A 44 20.38 17.09 -19.17
CA LYS A 44 19.08 16.62 -19.69
C LYS A 44 18.01 16.85 -18.64
N PHE A 45 17.48 18.07 -18.64
CA PHE A 45 16.42 18.42 -17.73
C PHE A 45 15.14 17.66 -18.10
N ASN A 46 14.68 16.82 -17.19
CA ASN A 46 13.38 16.18 -17.25
C ASN A 46 12.66 16.43 -15.93
N ASN A 47 11.35 16.60 -15.96
CA ASN A 47 10.55 16.73 -14.77
C ASN A 47 9.33 15.82 -14.83
N PHE A 48 8.90 15.39 -13.67
CA PHE A 48 7.68 14.60 -13.52
C PHE A 48 7.05 14.90 -12.16
N HIS A 49 5.77 14.56 -12.05
CA HIS A 49 4.99 14.78 -10.86
C HIS A 49 4.53 13.43 -10.30
N ILE A 50 4.48 13.34 -8.98
CA ILE A 50 3.91 12.21 -8.27
C ILE A 50 2.77 12.73 -7.42
N VAL A 51 1.60 12.14 -7.57
CA VAL A 51 0.45 12.37 -6.70
C VAL A 51 0.12 11.03 -6.04
N ALA A 52 0.09 11.00 -4.72
CA ALA A 52 -0.37 9.82 -3.99
C ALA A 52 -1.41 10.21 -2.94
N ALA A 53 -2.37 9.34 -2.73
CA ALA A 53 -3.33 9.49 -1.66
C ALA A 53 -3.67 8.12 -1.08
N ASP A 54 -3.91 8.11 0.22
CA ASP A 54 -4.40 6.96 0.97
C ASP A 54 -5.57 7.35 1.86
N ALA A 55 -6.43 6.38 2.13
CA ALA A 55 -7.50 6.51 3.10
C ALA A 55 -7.80 5.15 3.73
N LYS A 56 -8.00 5.12 5.05
CA LYS A 56 -8.35 3.93 5.80
C LYS A 56 -9.32 4.29 6.90
N VAL A 57 -10.39 3.51 7.03
CA VAL A 57 -11.40 3.69 8.06
C VAL A 57 -11.53 2.39 8.86
N VAL A 58 -11.71 2.48 10.16
CA VAL A 58 -12.00 1.34 11.02
C VAL A 58 -13.40 1.49 11.58
N LEU A 59 -14.28 0.59 11.20
CA LEU A 59 -15.69 0.56 11.57
C LEU A 59 -15.93 -0.63 12.51
N PRO A 60 -16.19 -0.40 13.80
CA PRO A 60 -16.51 -1.49 14.72
C PRO A 60 -17.87 -2.11 14.38
N ILE A 61 -17.95 -3.44 14.43
CA ILE A 61 -19.18 -4.22 14.28
C ILE A 61 -19.35 -5.04 15.56
N GLY A 62 -20.07 -4.49 16.53
CA GLY A 62 -20.11 -5.01 17.90
C GLY A 62 -18.74 -4.93 18.57
N ASP A 63 -18.47 -5.82 19.53
CA ASP A 63 -17.26 -5.78 20.35
C ASP A 63 -16.10 -6.63 19.82
N ILE A 64 -16.37 -7.49 18.83
CA ILE A 64 -15.42 -8.52 18.40
C ILE A 64 -15.05 -8.42 16.91
N PHE A 65 -15.80 -7.66 16.11
CA PHE A 65 -15.48 -7.48 14.68
C PHE A 65 -15.14 -6.02 14.37
N ALA A 66 -14.27 -5.83 13.41
CA ALA A 66 -14.01 -4.54 12.77
C ALA A 66 -13.95 -4.71 11.25
N PHE A 67 -14.70 -3.88 10.52
CA PHE A 67 -14.58 -3.77 9.08
C PHE A 67 -13.67 -2.60 8.73
N ILE A 68 -12.68 -2.85 7.88
CA ILE A 68 -11.59 -1.90 7.63
C ILE A 68 -11.42 -1.73 6.11
N PRO A 69 -12.24 -0.86 5.48
CA PRO A 69 -12.00 -0.47 4.10
C PRO A 69 -10.79 0.46 4.02
N SER A 70 -9.99 0.29 2.98
CA SER A 70 -8.93 1.21 2.62
C SER A 70 -8.80 1.40 1.12
N PHE A 71 -8.22 2.53 0.75
CA PHE A 71 -7.95 2.94 -0.61
C PHE A 71 -6.56 3.56 -0.68
N ASP A 72 -5.79 3.17 -1.68
CA ASP A 72 -4.48 3.72 -1.97
C ASP A 72 -4.41 4.05 -3.46
N CYS A 73 -3.81 5.18 -3.80
CA CYS A 73 -3.49 5.49 -5.19
C CYS A 73 -2.14 6.20 -5.30
N ARG A 74 -1.49 6.00 -6.45
CA ARG A 74 -0.27 6.71 -6.79
C ARG A 74 -0.17 6.90 -8.30
N PHE A 75 0.01 8.15 -8.72
CA PHE A 75 0.01 8.57 -10.11
C PHE A 75 1.37 9.20 -10.44
N LEU A 76 2.03 8.64 -11.44
CA LEU A 76 3.25 9.18 -12.03
C LEU A 76 2.88 9.95 -13.29
N LEU A 77 3.09 11.26 -13.30
CA LEU A 77 2.68 12.16 -14.36
C LEU A 77 3.91 12.82 -14.97
N GLY A 78 4.18 12.56 -16.23
CA GLY A 78 5.32 13.07 -16.96
C GLY A 78 5.96 11.99 -17.85
N ASP A 79 6.89 12.39 -18.69
CA ASP A 79 7.59 11.50 -19.59
C ASP A 79 8.91 11.02 -18.98
N ASN A 80 9.32 9.81 -19.31
CA ASN A 80 10.61 9.22 -18.93
C ASN A 80 10.89 9.24 -17.42
N VAL A 81 9.89 8.88 -16.60
CA VAL A 81 10.07 8.72 -15.16
C VAL A 81 11.16 7.67 -14.89
N PRO A 82 12.18 7.99 -14.06
CA PRO A 82 13.25 7.04 -13.76
C PRO A 82 12.74 5.83 -12.95
N VAL A 83 13.35 4.67 -13.17
CA VAL A 83 13.01 3.40 -12.53
C VAL A 83 12.86 3.48 -11.00
N PRO A 84 13.72 4.20 -10.23
CA PRO A 84 13.58 4.31 -8.79
C PRO A 84 12.25 4.91 -8.30
N PHE A 85 11.50 5.60 -9.18
CA PHE A 85 10.23 6.22 -8.86
C PHE A 85 9.01 5.39 -9.30
N PHE A 86 9.21 4.27 -9.97
CA PHE A 86 8.11 3.42 -10.48
C PHE A 86 7.21 2.95 -9.35
N ASN A 87 5.94 2.80 -9.67
CA ASN A 87 4.98 2.20 -8.75
C ASN A 87 5.36 0.75 -8.47
N ALA A 88 5.24 0.34 -7.22
CA ALA A 88 5.47 -1.02 -6.78
C ALA A 88 4.42 -1.47 -5.78
N VAL A 89 4.01 -2.72 -5.89
CA VAL A 89 3.07 -3.35 -4.95
C VAL A 89 3.65 -4.63 -4.39
N GLY A 90 3.22 -5.01 -3.21
CA GLY A 90 3.54 -6.30 -2.61
C GLY A 90 3.72 -6.25 -1.10
N GLY A 91 3.78 -7.44 -0.51
CA GLY A 91 3.86 -7.61 0.93
C GLY A 91 2.58 -7.20 1.66
N SER A 92 2.59 -7.34 2.97
CA SER A 92 1.46 -6.97 3.83
C SER A 92 1.60 -5.57 4.45
N LEU A 93 2.79 -4.99 4.37
CA LEU A 93 3.15 -3.72 5.02
C LEU A 93 3.58 -2.68 3.97
N PRO A 94 3.18 -1.41 4.13
CA PRO A 94 3.64 -0.33 3.26
C PRO A 94 5.14 -0.09 3.47
N ALA A 95 5.81 0.43 2.45
CA ALA A 95 7.21 0.87 2.47
C ALA A 95 8.23 -0.15 3.04
N ARG A 96 7.91 -1.45 2.99
CA ARG A 96 8.77 -2.51 3.56
C ARG A 96 10.08 -2.69 2.80
N TYR A 97 10.01 -2.60 1.48
CA TYR A 97 11.16 -2.84 0.59
C TYR A 97 11.57 -1.58 -0.18
N LEU A 98 10.62 -0.72 -0.50
CA LEU A 98 10.79 0.55 -1.18
C LEU A 98 9.80 1.56 -0.61
N ASP A 99 10.21 2.82 -0.45
CA ASP A 99 9.37 3.90 0.11
C ASP A 99 8.03 4.05 -0.63
N GLN A 100 8.03 3.82 -1.96
CA GLN A 100 6.84 3.89 -2.80
C GLN A 100 6.02 2.60 -2.88
N GLN A 101 6.38 1.57 -2.11
CA GLN A 101 5.66 0.30 -2.11
C GLN A 101 4.29 0.44 -1.44
N MET A 102 3.25 0.02 -2.14
CA MET A 102 1.91 -0.12 -1.60
C MET A 102 1.60 -1.58 -1.27
N PRO A 103 0.98 -1.86 -0.11
CA PRO A 103 0.68 -3.22 0.29
C PRO A 103 -0.40 -3.84 -0.62
N PHE A 104 -0.12 -5.03 -1.12
CA PHE A 104 -1.06 -5.84 -1.89
C PHE A 104 -0.89 -7.31 -1.54
N VAL A 105 -1.90 -7.90 -0.86
CA VAL A 105 -1.84 -9.32 -0.49
C VAL A 105 -1.93 -10.18 -1.74
N GLY A 106 -1.13 -11.25 -1.77
CA GLY A 106 -0.99 -12.11 -2.94
C GLY A 106 0.28 -11.87 -3.77
N VAL A 107 1.04 -10.82 -3.42
CA VAL A 107 2.39 -10.58 -3.95
C VAL A 107 3.36 -10.57 -2.77
N THR A 108 4.19 -11.60 -2.65
CA THR A 108 5.04 -11.80 -1.46
C THR A 108 6.14 -10.74 -1.31
N HIS A 109 6.72 -10.30 -2.41
CA HIS A 109 7.83 -9.33 -2.40
C HIS A 109 7.43 -8.03 -3.09
N LEU A 110 7.87 -7.83 -4.32
CA LEU A 110 7.60 -6.65 -5.12
C LEU A 110 7.17 -7.03 -6.53
N SER A 111 6.19 -6.31 -7.05
CA SER A 111 5.83 -6.29 -8.46
C SER A 111 5.80 -4.85 -8.93
N ALA A 112 6.48 -4.55 -10.04
CA ALA A 112 6.43 -3.23 -10.65
C ALA A 112 5.07 -3.03 -11.32
N MET A 113 4.54 -1.82 -11.19
CA MET A 113 3.25 -1.41 -11.72
C MET A 113 3.40 -0.23 -12.68
N LYS A 114 2.33 0.06 -13.41
CA LYS A 114 2.25 1.17 -14.35
C LYS A 114 2.08 2.52 -13.64
N ASN A 115 2.06 3.58 -14.45
CA ASN A 115 2.07 4.95 -13.96
C ASN A 115 0.83 5.35 -13.14
N ILE A 116 -0.34 4.85 -13.51
CA ILE A 116 -1.61 5.12 -12.81
C ILE A 116 -1.99 3.87 -12.02
N LEU A 117 -1.88 3.92 -10.72
CA LEU A 117 -2.12 2.79 -9.84
C LEU A 117 -3.17 3.14 -8.78
N THR A 118 -4.13 2.25 -8.59
CA THR A 118 -5.09 2.30 -7.48
C THR A 118 -5.26 0.94 -6.84
N ILE A 119 -5.44 0.91 -5.54
CA ILE A 119 -5.71 -0.29 -4.75
C ILE A 119 -6.92 -0.02 -3.86
N TYR A 120 -7.88 -0.91 -3.91
CA TYR A 120 -9.02 -0.97 -3.01
C TYR A 120 -8.86 -2.20 -2.13
N ARG A 121 -8.99 -2.05 -0.83
CA ARG A 121 -8.85 -3.15 0.12
C ARG A 121 -9.98 -3.13 1.13
N ALA A 122 -10.41 -4.30 1.55
CA ALA A 122 -11.37 -4.49 2.62
C ALA A 122 -10.90 -5.63 3.53
N ASP A 123 -10.75 -5.33 4.81
CA ASP A 123 -10.40 -6.31 5.84
C ASP A 123 -11.59 -6.51 6.77
N LEU A 124 -11.87 -7.76 7.12
CA LEU A 124 -12.77 -8.11 8.20
C LEU A 124 -11.97 -8.77 9.31
N ARG A 125 -11.76 -8.04 10.38
CA ARG A 125 -10.98 -8.50 11.53
C ARG A 125 -11.89 -9.01 12.63
N PHE A 126 -11.60 -10.20 13.12
CA PHE A 126 -12.25 -10.87 14.23
C PHE A 126 -11.29 -10.94 15.42
N LYS A 127 -11.69 -10.41 16.57
CA LYS A 127 -10.98 -10.52 17.85
C LYS A 127 -11.34 -11.83 18.52
N MET A 128 -10.48 -12.84 18.39
CA MET A 128 -10.70 -14.20 18.92
C MET A 128 -10.52 -14.25 20.45
N ALA A 129 -9.55 -13.49 20.98
CA ALA A 129 -9.21 -13.42 22.39
C ALA A 129 -8.54 -12.07 22.68
N LYS A 130 -8.09 -11.83 23.91
CA LYS A 130 -7.56 -10.54 24.37
C LYS A 130 -6.57 -9.90 23.39
N ASN A 131 -5.61 -10.68 22.89
CA ASN A 131 -4.53 -10.19 22.01
C ASN A 131 -4.45 -10.98 20.70
N HIS A 132 -5.48 -11.74 20.33
CA HIS A 132 -5.48 -12.62 19.17
C HIS A 132 -6.53 -12.18 18.17
N TYR A 133 -6.11 -12.04 16.93
CA TYR A 133 -6.96 -11.58 15.83
C TYR A 133 -6.86 -12.51 14.62
N LEU A 134 -7.98 -12.71 13.96
CA LEU A 134 -8.06 -13.34 12.66
C LEU A 134 -8.64 -12.34 11.67
N THR A 135 -7.98 -12.12 10.55
CA THR A 135 -8.41 -11.12 9.57
C THR A 135 -8.55 -11.76 8.20
N GLY A 136 -9.74 -11.67 7.62
CA GLY A 136 -9.96 -11.93 6.21
C GLY A 136 -9.66 -10.66 5.43
N ILE A 137 -8.86 -10.75 4.37
CA ILE A 137 -8.39 -9.62 3.56
C ILE A 137 -8.76 -9.88 2.12
N VAL A 138 -9.34 -8.89 1.46
CA VAL A 138 -9.52 -8.86 0.01
C VAL A 138 -9.02 -7.53 -0.53
N ASN A 139 -8.35 -7.56 -1.67
CA ASN A 139 -7.94 -6.34 -2.35
C ASN A 139 -8.11 -6.48 -3.86
N TYR A 140 -8.35 -5.34 -4.49
CA TYR A 140 -8.45 -5.20 -5.92
C TYR A 140 -7.54 -4.07 -6.37
N LEU A 141 -6.68 -4.36 -7.31
CA LEU A 141 -5.72 -3.41 -7.88
C LEU A 141 -6.09 -3.15 -9.33
N ARG A 142 -5.91 -1.94 -9.77
CA ARG A 142 -5.96 -1.54 -11.16
C ARG A 142 -4.78 -0.65 -11.51
N ASP A 143 -4.12 -0.94 -12.63
CA ASP A 143 -3.03 -0.12 -13.14
C ASP A 143 -3.19 0.20 -14.63
N SER A 144 -2.61 1.31 -15.05
CA SER A 144 -2.61 1.75 -16.45
C SER A 144 -1.46 2.72 -16.72
N ASP A 145 -1.08 2.84 -17.98
CA ASP A 145 -0.05 3.80 -18.40
C ASP A 145 -0.59 5.25 -18.36
N THR A 146 -1.88 5.43 -18.62
CA THR A 146 -2.53 6.76 -18.69
C THR A 146 -3.95 6.72 -18.11
N PHE A 147 -4.48 7.87 -17.72
CA PHE A 147 -5.88 7.99 -17.30
C PHE A 147 -6.88 7.61 -18.40
N LYS A 148 -6.52 7.82 -19.69
CA LYS A 148 -7.40 7.48 -20.82
C LYS A 148 -7.62 5.97 -20.94
N THR A 149 -6.61 5.19 -20.62
CA THR A 149 -6.65 3.72 -20.71
C THR A 149 -7.04 3.06 -19.38
N TYR A 150 -7.13 3.81 -18.31
CA TYR A 150 -7.38 3.29 -16.96
C TYR A 150 -8.70 2.51 -16.85
N ALA A 151 -9.79 3.01 -17.43
CA ALA A 151 -11.09 2.34 -17.38
C ALA A 151 -11.08 0.94 -18.04
N ASN A 152 -10.22 0.74 -19.03
CA ASN A 152 -10.07 -0.51 -19.79
C ASN A 152 -8.79 -1.29 -19.41
N GLY A 153 -8.03 -0.77 -18.44
CA GLY A 153 -6.82 -1.41 -17.96
C GLY A 153 -7.07 -2.73 -17.23
N PRO A 154 -6.05 -3.57 -17.10
CA PRO A 154 -6.16 -4.80 -16.33
C PRO A 154 -6.48 -4.51 -14.87
N GLY A 155 -7.25 -5.39 -14.26
CA GLY A 155 -7.49 -5.40 -12.83
C GLY A 155 -7.04 -6.72 -12.23
N PHE A 156 -6.51 -6.67 -11.02
CA PHE A 156 -5.98 -7.82 -10.31
C PHE A 156 -6.62 -7.93 -8.94
N PHE A 157 -6.96 -9.15 -8.56
CA PHE A 157 -7.60 -9.47 -7.29
C PHE A 157 -6.62 -10.26 -6.40
N GLY A 158 -6.62 -9.95 -5.11
CA GLY A 158 -5.89 -10.70 -4.11
C GLY A 158 -6.73 -10.96 -2.87
N ALA A 159 -6.47 -12.06 -2.20
CA ALA A 159 -7.12 -12.44 -0.96
C ALA A 159 -6.13 -13.08 0.02
N ALA A 160 -6.37 -12.90 1.31
CA ALA A 160 -5.58 -13.54 2.36
C ALA A 160 -6.43 -13.83 3.60
N VAL A 161 -5.95 -14.77 4.38
CA VAL A 161 -6.34 -14.96 5.77
C VAL A 161 -5.11 -14.75 6.62
N GLU A 162 -5.21 -13.85 7.60
CA GLU A 162 -4.11 -13.45 8.47
C GLU A 162 -4.47 -13.74 9.92
N TYR A 163 -3.57 -14.40 10.62
CA TYR A 163 -3.58 -14.48 12.07
C TYR A 163 -2.60 -13.49 12.65
N SER A 164 -3.01 -12.76 13.70
CA SER A 164 -2.18 -11.77 14.36
C SER A 164 -2.23 -11.96 15.87
N TYR A 165 -1.08 -11.81 16.51
CA TYR A 165 -0.93 -11.80 17.95
C TYR A 165 -0.25 -10.51 18.40
N ASP A 166 -0.92 -9.75 19.25
CA ASP A 166 -0.42 -8.51 19.83
C ASP A 166 0.48 -8.83 21.02
N THR A 167 1.78 -8.56 20.87
CA THR A 167 2.80 -8.83 21.89
C THR A 167 3.41 -7.54 22.43
N ILE A 168 4.08 -7.63 23.56
CA ILE A 168 4.84 -6.51 24.12
C ILE A 168 6.02 -6.04 23.24
N PHE A 169 6.41 -6.85 22.28
CA PHE A 169 7.49 -6.55 21.31
C PHE A 169 6.94 -6.12 19.94
N GLY A 170 5.64 -5.83 19.85
CA GLY A 170 4.91 -5.52 18.62
C GLY A 170 4.10 -6.69 18.07
N PRO A 171 3.36 -6.46 16.99
CA PRO A 171 2.52 -7.47 16.39
C PRO A 171 3.34 -8.61 15.79
N LEU A 172 2.86 -9.82 15.99
CA LEU A 172 3.32 -11.02 15.29
C LEU A 172 2.21 -11.44 14.34
N THR A 173 2.49 -11.43 13.03
CA THR A 173 1.49 -11.74 12.03
C THR A 173 1.95 -12.88 11.12
N ALA A 174 1.01 -13.71 10.72
CA ALA A 174 1.22 -14.75 9.72
C ALA A 174 0.00 -14.81 8.80
N ASN A 175 0.20 -14.74 7.49
CA ASN A 175 -0.88 -14.89 6.54
C ASN A 175 -0.58 -15.91 5.45
N VAL A 176 -1.66 -16.49 4.93
CA VAL A 176 -1.68 -17.24 3.68
C VAL A 176 -2.46 -16.41 2.68
N HIS A 177 -1.89 -16.20 1.51
CA HIS A 177 -2.44 -15.31 0.51
C HIS A 177 -2.39 -15.90 -0.89
N TRP A 178 -3.24 -15.37 -1.76
CA TRP A 178 -3.30 -15.68 -3.18
C TRP A 178 -3.66 -14.42 -3.97
N SER A 179 -3.20 -14.31 -5.21
CA SER A 179 -3.70 -13.33 -6.17
C SER A 179 -3.66 -13.87 -7.59
N ASP A 180 -4.51 -13.35 -8.44
CA ASP A 180 -4.49 -13.62 -9.88
C ASP A 180 -3.28 -12.97 -10.58
N LEU A 181 -2.71 -11.90 -10.02
CA LEU A 181 -1.49 -11.27 -10.53
C LEU A 181 -0.28 -12.24 -10.52
N THR A 182 -0.17 -13.08 -9.49
CA THR A 182 0.91 -14.07 -9.38
C THR A 182 0.47 -15.46 -9.79
N GLY A 183 -0.82 -15.76 -9.72
CA GLY A 183 -1.41 -17.10 -9.90
C GLY A 183 -0.96 -18.11 -8.84
N LYS A 184 -0.37 -17.67 -7.72
CA LYS A 184 0.28 -18.53 -6.73
C LYS A 184 -0.27 -18.27 -5.34
N VAL A 185 -0.32 -19.34 -4.54
CA VAL A 185 -0.49 -19.22 -3.09
C VAL A 185 0.87 -18.97 -2.47
N GLY A 186 0.92 -18.01 -1.56
CA GLY A 186 2.11 -17.69 -0.79
C GLY A 186 1.78 -17.56 0.70
N PHE A 187 2.80 -17.36 1.50
CA PHE A 187 2.65 -17.01 2.90
C PHE A 187 3.62 -15.91 3.28
N TYR A 188 3.26 -15.16 4.31
CA TYR A 188 4.05 -14.07 4.84
C TYR A 188 4.03 -14.10 6.36
N ILE A 189 5.19 -13.89 6.98
CA ILE A 189 5.32 -13.80 8.44
C ILE A 189 6.06 -12.50 8.75
N SER A 190 5.54 -11.73 9.68
CA SER A 190 6.23 -10.56 10.20
C SER A 190 6.17 -10.51 11.73
N ALA A 191 7.17 -9.91 12.32
CA ALA A 191 7.27 -9.73 13.76
C ALA A 191 7.89 -8.37 14.08
N GLY A 192 7.37 -7.69 15.08
CA GLY A 192 7.90 -6.44 15.61
C GLY A 192 7.16 -5.19 15.15
N TYR A 193 7.63 -4.07 15.64
CA TYR A 193 7.12 -2.75 15.28
C TYR A 193 7.62 -2.35 13.89
N ASN A 194 6.76 -1.70 13.13
CA ASN A 194 7.13 -1.00 11.90
C ASN A 194 7.28 0.48 12.24
N PHE A 195 8.44 1.00 12.00
CA PHE A 195 8.79 2.40 12.20
C PHE A 195 8.92 3.11 10.85
#